data_3b634b99d9e69d908808ad7f4963a8bf
#
_entry.id   3b634b99d9e69d908808ad7f4963a8bf
#
_cell.length_a   1.000
_cell.length_b   1.000
_cell.length_c   1.000
_cell.angle_alpha   90.00
_cell.angle_beta   90.00
_cell.angle_gamma   90.00
#
_symmetry.space_group_name_H-M   'P 1'
#
loop_
_entity.id
_entity.type
_entity.pdbx_description
1 polymer ?
#
loop_
_entity_poly.entity_id
_entity_poly.type
_entity_poly.pdbx_seq_one_letter_code
_entity_poly.pdbx_strand_id
1 'polypeptide(L)'
;MCQRLCDDFQRAGADCQCIHGDIRQSQREKTMQQYRDGKLAILIATDVASRGIDVDDVDCVINFDVPAENEYYVHRIGRTGRAKRKGVAYSIIGNFPEKAKLDEIAKFSNYQIKTMVLGADGSLTEEEVKVPAPPKRRFR
;
A
#
# COMPACT_ATOMS: atom_id res chain seq x y z
N MET A 1 -2.65 11.24 -10.81
CA MET A 1 -3.39 10.35 -9.87
C MET A 1 -3.12 10.73 -8.41
N CYS A 2 -1.89 10.86 -7.98
CA CYS A 2 -1.51 11.19 -6.59
C CYS A 2 -2.19 12.47 -6.07
N GLN A 3 -2.12 13.58 -6.81
CA GLN A 3 -2.76 14.84 -6.45
C GLN A 3 -4.29 14.70 -6.35
N ARG A 4 -4.92 14.03 -7.30
CA ARG A 4 -6.37 13.81 -7.29
C ARG A 4 -6.83 13.00 -6.08
N LEU A 5 -6.09 11.94 -5.75
CA LEU A 5 -6.37 11.12 -4.58
C LEU A 5 -6.27 11.94 -3.30
N CYS A 6 -5.24 12.77 -3.19
CA CYS A 6 -5.07 13.70 -2.07
C CYS A 6 -6.25 14.67 -1.93
N ASP A 7 -6.65 15.29 -3.04
CA ASP A 7 -7.77 16.23 -3.08
C ASP A 7 -9.09 15.56 -2.67
N ASP A 8 -9.33 14.33 -3.14
CA ASP A 8 -10.52 13.56 -2.80
C ASP A 8 -10.54 13.21 -1.30
N PHE A 9 -9.42 12.82 -0.73
CA PHE A 9 -9.30 12.52 0.69
C PHE A 9 -9.48 13.76 1.55
N GLN A 10 -8.92 14.89 1.16
CA GLN A 10 -9.10 16.17 1.87
C GLN A 10 -10.56 16.61 1.86
N ARG A 11 -11.26 16.44 0.73
CA ARG A 11 -12.70 16.71 0.64
C ARG A 11 -13.53 15.79 1.54
N ALA A 12 -13.08 14.56 1.75
CA ALA A 12 -13.69 13.63 2.69
C ALA A 12 -13.34 13.90 4.16
N GLY A 13 -12.54 14.95 4.44
CA GLY A 13 -12.17 15.32 5.79
C GLY A 13 -10.91 14.66 6.33
N ALA A 14 -10.14 13.96 5.49
CA ALA A 14 -8.89 13.34 5.91
C ALA A 14 -7.76 14.38 6.01
N ASP A 15 -6.95 14.24 7.06
CA ASP A 15 -5.74 15.03 7.26
C ASP A 15 -4.59 14.41 6.47
N CYS A 16 -4.45 14.83 5.21
CA CYS A 16 -3.46 14.29 4.29
C CYS A 16 -2.79 15.38 3.46
N GLN A 17 -1.57 15.06 3.02
CA GLN A 17 -0.82 15.81 2.01
C GLN A 17 -0.20 14.81 1.03
N CYS A 18 0.21 15.30 -0.14
CA CYS A 18 0.86 14.47 -1.13
C CYS A 18 2.23 14.99 -1.53
N ILE A 19 3.07 14.06 -1.99
CA ILE A 19 4.38 14.33 -2.57
C ILE A 19 4.46 13.64 -3.92
N HIS A 20 4.72 14.41 -4.98
CA HIS A 20 4.92 13.93 -6.34
C HIS A 20 5.88 14.85 -7.10
N GLY A 21 6.18 14.52 -8.36
CA GLY A 21 7.19 15.22 -9.15
C GLY A 21 6.96 16.72 -9.38
N ASP A 22 5.70 17.17 -9.36
CA ASP A 22 5.33 18.57 -9.60
C ASP A 22 5.32 19.42 -8.32
N ILE A 23 5.59 18.84 -7.18
CA ILE A 23 5.69 19.55 -5.90
C ILE A 23 7.09 20.16 -5.76
N ARG A 24 7.15 21.44 -5.41
CA ARG A 24 8.42 22.15 -5.16
C ARG A 24 9.18 21.52 -3.99
N GLN A 25 10.51 21.52 -4.06
CA GLN A 25 11.37 20.94 -3.03
C GLN A 25 11.11 21.52 -1.64
N SER A 26 10.92 22.83 -1.53
CA SER A 26 10.60 23.49 -0.26
C SER A 26 9.29 23.02 0.34
N GLN A 27 8.26 22.79 -0.50
CA GLN A 27 6.97 22.27 -0.06
C GLN A 27 7.08 20.80 0.33
N ARG A 28 7.88 20.01 -0.37
CA ARG A 28 8.16 18.59 -0.01
C ARG A 28 8.78 18.49 1.38
N GLU A 29 9.80 19.29 1.64
CA GLU A 29 10.48 19.32 2.94
C GLU A 29 9.53 19.73 4.07
N LYS A 30 8.69 20.72 3.83
CA LYS A 30 7.67 21.16 4.79
C LYS A 30 6.66 20.05 5.10
N THR A 31 6.15 19.40 4.07
CA THR A 31 5.20 18.29 4.20
C THR A 31 5.83 17.11 4.96
N MET A 32 7.06 16.77 4.64
CA MET A 32 7.81 15.74 5.32
C MET A 32 8.03 16.03 6.80
N GLN A 33 8.37 17.27 7.11
CA GLN A 33 8.57 17.69 8.50
C GLN A 33 7.26 17.63 9.29
N GLN A 34 6.14 18.05 8.70
CA GLN A 34 4.82 17.94 9.33
C GLN A 34 4.46 16.48 9.62
N TYR A 35 4.77 15.59 8.70
CA TYR A 35 4.51 14.16 8.87
C TYR A 35 5.37 13.56 10.00
N ARG A 36 6.67 13.84 10.04
CA ARG A 36 7.57 13.40 11.11
C ARG A 36 7.16 13.94 12.49
N ASP A 37 6.68 15.17 12.55
CA ASP A 37 6.23 15.82 13.78
C ASP A 37 4.85 15.33 14.26
N GLY A 38 4.22 14.41 13.52
CA GLY A 38 2.89 13.91 13.85
C GLY A 38 1.75 14.89 13.61
N LYS A 39 2.00 15.97 12.86
CA LYS A 39 0.99 16.99 12.50
C LYS A 39 0.18 16.62 11.26
N LEU A 40 0.55 15.56 10.60
CA LEU A 40 -0.07 15.04 9.38
C LEU A 40 -0.30 13.54 9.53
N ALA A 41 -1.55 13.11 9.41
CA ALA A 41 -1.91 11.72 9.64
C ALA A 41 -1.59 10.82 8.44
N ILE A 42 -1.79 11.32 7.21
CA ILE A 42 -1.64 10.54 5.98
C ILE A 42 -0.72 11.27 5.01
N LEU A 43 0.28 10.56 4.53
CA LEU A 43 1.16 11.00 3.46
C LEU A 43 0.91 10.16 2.21
N ILE A 44 0.54 10.80 1.10
CA ILE A 44 0.35 10.16 -0.20
C ILE A 44 1.56 10.46 -1.06
N ALA A 45 2.20 9.43 -1.61
CA ALA A 45 3.42 9.60 -2.39
C ALA A 45 3.45 8.69 -3.61
N THR A 46 4.12 9.15 -4.67
CA THR A 46 4.52 8.31 -5.79
C THR A 46 5.81 7.56 -5.47
N ASP A 47 6.11 6.47 -6.17
CA ASP A 47 7.37 5.73 -5.97
C ASP A 47 8.61 6.60 -6.18
N VAL A 48 8.59 7.43 -7.21
CA VAL A 48 9.72 8.35 -7.51
C VAL A 48 9.91 9.35 -6.37
N ALA A 49 8.84 9.95 -5.89
CA ALA A 49 8.91 10.92 -4.80
C ALA A 49 9.28 10.25 -3.46
N SER A 50 8.89 9.00 -3.25
CA SER A 50 9.20 8.25 -2.03
C SER A 50 10.65 7.79 -1.94
N ARG A 51 11.39 7.74 -3.02
CA ARG A 51 12.82 7.34 -3.07
C ARG A 51 13.65 8.37 -2.37
N GLY A 52 13.72 9.13 -1.82
CA GLY A 52 14.56 10.12 -1.11
C GLY A 52 13.90 10.56 0.20
N ILE A 53 12.82 9.91 0.53
CA ILE A 53 12.10 10.20 1.77
C ILE A 53 12.70 9.35 2.88
N ASP A 54 13.25 10.02 3.87
CA ASP A 54 13.65 9.39 5.13
C ASP A 54 12.42 9.31 6.06
N VAL A 55 11.48 8.44 5.71
CA VAL A 55 10.32 8.09 6.54
C VAL A 55 10.33 6.61 6.77
N ASP A 56 10.69 6.25 7.96
CA ASP A 56 10.64 4.89 8.46
C ASP A 56 9.68 4.82 9.65
N ASP A 57 9.32 3.61 10.02
CA ASP A 57 8.53 3.33 11.21
C ASP A 57 7.11 3.93 11.17
N VAL A 58 6.50 3.89 9.98
CA VAL A 58 5.09 4.23 9.84
C VAL A 58 4.20 3.09 10.35
N ASP A 59 3.05 3.41 10.90
CA ASP A 59 2.14 2.43 11.47
C ASP A 59 1.52 1.53 10.40
N CYS A 60 1.23 2.08 9.24
CA CYS A 60 0.58 1.39 8.14
C CYS A 60 1.06 1.90 6.78
N VAL A 61 1.26 0.97 5.85
CA VAL A 61 1.46 1.29 4.43
C VAL A 61 0.24 0.82 3.64
N ILE A 62 -0.29 1.69 2.80
CA ILE A 62 -1.40 1.35 1.89
C ILE A 62 -0.90 1.48 0.46
N ASN A 63 -0.85 0.37 -0.25
CA ASN A 63 -0.60 0.36 -1.69
C ASN A 63 -1.92 0.61 -2.40
N PHE A 64 -2.12 1.82 -2.88
CA PHE A 64 -3.32 2.19 -3.64
C PHE A 64 -3.35 1.49 -5.01
N ASP A 65 -2.19 1.27 -5.59
CA ASP A 65 -1.98 0.48 -6.79
C ASP A 65 -0.90 -0.59 -6.57
N VAL A 66 -0.93 -1.65 -7.35
CA VAL A 66 0.09 -2.69 -7.33
C VAL A 66 1.25 -2.24 -8.23
N PRO A 67 2.49 -2.17 -7.73
CA PRO A 67 3.63 -1.76 -8.54
C PRO A 67 3.95 -2.79 -9.63
N ALA A 68 4.47 -2.31 -10.76
CA ALA A 68 4.89 -3.19 -11.86
C ALA A 68 6.12 -4.03 -11.50
N GLU A 69 7.00 -3.51 -10.67
CA GLU A 69 8.24 -4.17 -10.25
C GLU A 69 8.14 -4.69 -8.82
N ASN A 70 8.59 -5.91 -8.61
CA ASN A 70 8.48 -6.59 -7.31
C ASN A 70 9.24 -5.86 -6.20
N GLU A 71 10.40 -5.30 -6.54
CA GLU A 71 11.26 -4.58 -5.59
C GLU A 71 10.58 -3.33 -5.04
N TYR A 72 9.76 -2.65 -5.82
CA TYR A 72 9.03 -1.47 -5.34
C TYR A 72 8.03 -1.83 -4.25
N TYR A 73 7.37 -2.97 -4.38
CA TYR A 73 6.49 -3.45 -3.33
C TYR A 73 7.25 -3.66 -2.01
N VAL A 74 8.39 -4.34 -2.07
CA VAL A 74 9.22 -4.59 -0.90
C VAL A 74 9.70 -3.27 -0.27
N HIS A 75 10.11 -2.31 -1.08
CA HIS A 75 10.53 -0.99 -0.61
C HIS A 75 9.38 -0.21 0.04
N ARG A 76 8.18 -0.26 -0.54
CA ARG A 76 6.99 0.39 0.03
C ARG A 76 6.65 -0.18 1.40
N ILE A 77 6.49 -1.46 1.52
CA ILE A 77 6.13 -2.09 2.80
C ILE A 77 7.27 -2.06 3.83
N GLY A 78 8.50 -1.92 3.39
CA GLY A 78 9.67 -1.77 4.25
C GLY A 78 9.70 -0.46 5.05
N ARG A 79 8.72 0.44 4.86
CA ARG A 79 8.54 1.65 5.67
C ARG A 79 7.84 1.37 7.00
N THR A 80 7.23 0.22 7.15
CA THR A 80 6.57 -0.21 8.38
C THR A 80 7.19 -1.49 8.94
N GLY A 81 6.92 -1.81 10.20
CA GLY A 81 7.39 -3.04 10.85
C GLY A 81 8.87 -3.07 11.16
N ARG A 82 9.55 -1.93 11.28
CA ARG A 82 10.98 -1.84 11.62
C ARG A 82 11.21 -1.82 13.13
N ALA A 83 12.46 -2.10 13.53
CA ALA A 83 12.94 -1.96 14.93
C ALA A 83 12.10 -2.73 15.96
N LYS A 84 11.73 -3.98 15.67
CA LYS A 84 10.90 -4.88 16.50
C LYS A 84 9.44 -4.45 16.66
N ARG A 85 8.96 -3.41 15.94
CA ARG A 85 7.56 -3.05 15.88
C ARG A 85 6.83 -3.88 14.83
N LYS A 86 5.59 -4.26 15.13
CA LYS A 86 4.70 -4.89 14.15
C LYS A 86 4.15 -3.79 13.24
N GLY A 87 4.30 -3.98 11.93
CA GLY A 87 3.73 -3.12 10.92
C GLY A 87 2.59 -3.81 10.18
N VAL A 88 1.77 -3.00 9.54
CA VAL A 88 0.65 -3.47 8.69
C VAL A 88 0.81 -2.87 7.29
N ALA A 89 0.61 -3.70 6.27
CA ALA A 89 0.55 -3.24 4.88
C ALA A 89 -0.71 -3.79 4.22
N TYR A 90 -1.46 -2.89 3.58
CA TYR A 90 -2.63 -3.23 2.78
C TYR A 90 -2.36 -2.96 1.32
N SER A 91 -2.90 -3.78 0.43
CA SER A 91 -2.89 -3.55 -1.01
C SER A 91 -4.31 -3.60 -1.54
N ILE A 92 -4.71 -2.57 -2.27
CA ILE A 92 -6.04 -2.48 -2.87
C ILE A 92 -6.01 -3.14 -4.23
N ILE A 93 -6.88 -4.12 -4.44
CA ILE A 93 -7.00 -4.90 -5.67
C ILE A 93 -8.36 -4.67 -6.29
N GLY A 94 -8.37 -4.17 -7.52
CA GLY A 94 -9.60 -3.87 -8.27
C GLY A 94 -9.88 -4.82 -9.43
N ASN A 95 -8.91 -5.66 -9.82
CA ASN A 95 -9.05 -6.54 -10.99
C ASN A 95 -8.14 -7.77 -10.92
N PHE A 96 -8.35 -8.73 -11.83
CA PHE A 96 -7.55 -9.95 -11.90
C PHE A 96 -6.06 -9.75 -12.20
N PRO A 97 -5.65 -8.89 -13.15
CA PRO A 97 -4.24 -8.62 -13.40
C PRO A 97 -3.49 -8.11 -12.16
N GLU A 98 -4.09 -7.24 -11.37
CA GLU A 98 -3.51 -6.77 -10.11
C GLU A 98 -3.37 -7.89 -9.08
N LYS A 99 -4.38 -8.76 -8.98
CA LYS A 99 -4.32 -9.94 -8.11
C LYS A 99 -3.21 -10.89 -8.52
N ALA A 100 -3.09 -11.20 -9.82
CA ALA A 100 -2.04 -12.05 -10.35
C ALA A 100 -0.64 -11.46 -10.09
N LYS A 101 -0.48 -10.16 -10.26
CA LYS A 101 0.77 -9.46 -9.96
C LYS A 101 1.11 -9.50 -8.48
N LEU A 102 0.14 -9.33 -7.62
CA LEU A 102 0.35 -9.41 -6.18
C LEU A 102 0.73 -10.83 -5.74
N ASP A 103 0.14 -11.87 -6.33
CA ASP A 103 0.52 -13.26 -6.07
C ASP A 103 1.97 -13.55 -6.52
N GLU A 104 2.40 -12.99 -7.64
CA GLU A 104 3.80 -13.05 -8.10
C GLU A 104 4.73 -12.36 -7.09
N ILE A 105 4.38 -11.17 -6.63
CA ILE A 105 5.15 -10.42 -5.63
C ILE A 105 5.24 -11.19 -4.31
N ALA A 106 4.16 -11.83 -3.89
CA ALA A 106 4.14 -12.64 -2.67
C ALA A 106 5.13 -13.81 -2.75
N LYS A 107 5.19 -14.48 -3.89
CA LYS A 107 6.17 -15.55 -4.14
C LYS A 107 7.60 -15.03 -4.19
N PHE A 108 7.84 -13.93 -4.86
CA PHE A 108 9.15 -13.29 -4.97
C PHE A 108 9.71 -12.88 -3.61
N SER A 109 8.89 -12.26 -2.78
CA SER A 109 9.29 -11.71 -1.49
C SER A 109 9.14 -12.69 -0.32
N ASN A 110 8.55 -13.86 -0.57
CA ASN A 110 8.23 -14.85 0.46
C ASN A 110 7.30 -14.31 1.58
N TYR A 111 6.42 -13.38 1.23
CA TYR A 111 5.38 -12.89 2.13
C TYR A 111 4.09 -13.69 1.98
N GLN A 112 3.43 -13.91 3.11
CA GLN A 112 2.06 -14.43 3.13
C GLN A 112 1.10 -13.25 3.11
N ILE A 113 0.37 -13.09 2.00
CA ILE A 113 -0.61 -12.03 1.83
C ILE A 113 -2.01 -12.64 1.95
N LYS A 114 -2.75 -12.18 2.93
CA LYS A 114 -4.13 -12.61 3.17
C LYS A 114 -5.09 -11.78 2.34
N THR A 115 -6.08 -12.42 1.76
CA THR A 115 -7.17 -11.70 1.09
C THR A 115 -8.20 -11.27 2.11
N MET A 116 -8.54 -9.98 2.08
CA MET A 116 -9.52 -9.37 2.96
C MET A 116 -10.68 -8.80 2.14
N VAL A 117 -11.86 -8.82 2.69
CA VAL A 117 -13.04 -8.19 2.10
C VAL A 117 -13.44 -7.00 2.96
N LEU A 118 -13.62 -5.85 2.31
CA LEU A 118 -14.11 -4.64 2.96
C LEU A 118 -15.65 -4.66 2.95
N GLY A 119 -16.23 -4.70 4.13
CA GLY A 119 -17.68 -4.61 4.32
C GLY A 119 -18.22 -3.19 4.12
N ALA A 120 -19.50 -3.06 3.86
CA ALA A 120 -20.16 -1.77 3.69
C ALA A 120 -20.12 -0.89 4.97
N ASP A 121 -19.94 -1.50 6.12
CA ASP A 121 -19.76 -0.86 7.43
C ASP A 121 -18.31 -0.47 7.74
N GLY A 122 -17.38 -0.70 6.80
CA GLY A 122 -15.96 -0.44 6.98
C GLY A 122 -15.20 -1.57 7.68
N SER A 123 -15.84 -2.69 8.01
CA SER A 123 -15.17 -3.85 8.59
C SER A 123 -14.30 -4.58 7.57
N LEU A 124 -13.18 -5.15 8.02
CA LEU A 124 -12.32 -6.02 7.23
C LEU A 124 -12.45 -7.45 7.74
N THR A 125 -12.81 -8.36 6.84
CA THR A 125 -12.92 -9.80 7.13
C THR A 125 -12.01 -10.60 6.21
N GLU A 126 -11.37 -11.64 6.75
CA GLU A 126 -10.55 -12.54 5.96
C GLU A 126 -11.41 -13.40 5.05
N GLU A 127 -11.11 -13.43 3.75
CA GLU A 127 -11.79 -14.31 2.81
C GLU A 127 -11.17 -15.71 2.89
N GLU A 128 -12.00 -16.72 3.18
CA GLU A 128 -11.57 -18.11 3.04
C GLU A 128 -11.45 -18.45 1.54
N VAL A 129 -10.22 -18.57 1.05
CA VAL A 129 -9.97 -19.03 -0.31
C VAL A 129 -10.33 -20.52 -0.37
N LYS A 130 -11.52 -20.84 -0.86
CA LYS A 130 -11.84 -22.20 -1.26
C LYS A 130 -10.96 -22.57 -2.45
N VAL A 131 -9.87 -23.26 -2.19
CA VAL A 131 -9.05 -23.85 -3.27
C VAL A 131 -9.95 -24.87 -3.98
N PRO A 132 -10.26 -24.67 -5.27
CA PRO A 132 -11.03 -25.68 -6.00
C PRO A 132 -10.24 -26.99 -5.97
N ALA A 133 -10.92 -28.08 -5.60
CA ALA A 133 -10.30 -29.39 -5.59
C ALA A 133 -9.72 -29.69 -6.99
N PRO A 134 -8.52 -30.27 -7.07
CA PRO A 134 -7.93 -30.60 -8.37
C PRO A 134 -8.88 -31.54 -9.13
N PRO A 135 -9.03 -31.35 -10.45
CA PRO A 135 -9.91 -32.16 -11.23
C PRO A 135 -9.51 -33.64 -11.07
N LYS A 136 -10.47 -34.50 -10.67
CA LYS A 136 -10.24 -35.92 -10.56
C LYS A 136 -9.75 -36.44 -11.92
N ARG A 137 -8.49 -36.83 -12.01
CA ARG A 137 -7.96 -37.49 -13.19
C ARG A 137 -8.79 -38.74 -13.40
N ARG A 138 -9.65 -38.73 -14.43
CA ARG A 138 -10.26 -39.97 -14.92
C ARG A 138 -9.15 -40.76 -15.61
N PHE A 139 -8.64 -41.78 -14.94
CA PHE A 139 -7.88 -42.81 -15.64
C PHE A 139 -8.81 -43.52 -16.59
N ARG A 140 -8.47 -43.53 -17.87
CA ARG A 140 -9.07 -44.44 -18.84
C ARG A 140 -8.36 -45.79 -18.77
#